data_73666af39dceeb6cbe0055a6d2ead0b3
#
_entry.id   73666af39dceeb6cbe0055a6d2ead0b3
#
_cell.length_a   1.000
_cell.length_b   1.000
_cell.length_c   1.000
_cell.angle_alpha   90.00
_cell.angle_beta   90.00
_cell.angle_gamma   90.00
#
_symmetry.space_group_name_H-M   'P 1'
#
loop_
_entity.id
_entity.type
_entity.pdbx_description
1 polymer ?
#
loop_
_entity_poly.entity_id
_entity_poly.type
_entity_poly.pdbx_seq_one_letter_code
_entity_poly.pdbx_strand_id
1 'polypeptide(L)'
;MQYRYYVVVRDPDDKPSIHQDLTASRGTDYVPGRPIVCDRPLQHSLHNGIYYLFPEEAELLKNDPRVWDVHRDPAELGILPKVSTLTTGTFAKYGYANTNTDVNWGLLRSISKIEPFQGATATNAAFTFNLDGAGVDVVFMDSGIIKYHPEFAVNPDGTGGTRVVETNWSTYGVIPGNGVTSWVGDNDGHGSNVASIACGNTQGWARKANIYSFNIIDPTLPTYTDPISALQTMRLWHNAKPTTSTGYKRPTVCSNSWGYDIQYANMTGTFWQGTMYPAVAPNVTYGQVSSDGSLPALNTSTTVFGTRITAIEAEILACQNAGIIFTGAAGNQAMKCDVPGGTDYNNYWIDNTNAKYYYHRGTTPGAATGVICVGATSYALPEHKISFSNTGPRIDIFAPGSAIMGAYLNKVYADVAVVDSRSGNISTSTTATFYLNKIDGTSQACPQVTGVVACLLQSRPWYKPWQVLQWIKDNALVNTLSETYYGGAGYVQFAGLQGAANKQLYQPFNNPYPWSITSGF
;
A
#
# COMPACT_ATOMS: atom_id res chain seq x y z
N MET A 1 20.75 24.84 13.39
CA MET A 1 20.16 23.83 14.31
C MET A 1 20.36 22.47 13.70
N GLN A 2 20.70 21.44 14.48
CA GLN A 2 20.80 20.06 14.01
C GLN A 2 19.43 19.41 14.01
N TYR A 3 19.19 18.53 13.03
CA TYR A 3 17.99 17.75 12.90
C TYR A 3 18.37 16.28 12.67
N ARG A 4 17.40 15.38 12.89
CA ARG A 4 17.58 13.96 12.59
C ARG A 4 17.46 13.71 11.09
N TYR A 5 18.48 13.05 10.54
CA TYR A 5 18.51 12.67 9.13
C TYR A 5 18.73 11.17 9.00
N TYR A 6 18.00 10.56 8.08
CA TYR A 6 18.35 9.26 7.54
C TYR A 6 19.47 9.44 6.52
N VAL A 7 20.57 8.70 6.70
CA VAL A 7 21.63 8.53 5.71
C VAL A 7 21.46 7.15 5.11
N VAL A 8 21.20 7.08 3.82
CA VAL A 8 20.87 5.86 3.09
C VAL A 8 22.01 5.52 2.15
N VAL A 9 22.68 4.39 2.35
CA VAL A 9 23.78 3.95 1.46
C VAL A 9 23.24 3.15 0.27
N ARG A 10 23.99 3.22 -0.86
CA ARG A 10 23.68 2.47 -2.09
C ARG A 10 23.94 0.98 -1.92
N ASP A 11 25.12 0.65 -1.39
CA ASP A 11 25.54 -0.71 -1.11
C ASP A 11 25.53 -0.95 0.41
N PRO A 12 24.91 -2.04 0.90
CA PRO A 12 24.99 -2.41 2.31
C PRO A 12 26.41 -2.46 2.87
N ASP A 13 27.39 -2.86 2.06
CA ASP A 13 28.80 -2.98 2.46
C ASP A 13 29.44 -1.61 2.73
N ASP A 14 28.89 -0.52 2.22
CA ASP A 14 29.33 0.84 2.49
C ASP A 14 28.86 1.40 3.84
N LYS A 15 27.82 0.80 4.44
CA LYS A 15 27.23 1.33 5.68
C LYS A 15 28.22 1.40 6.85
N PRO A 16 29.06 0.39 7.13
CA PRO A 16 30.06 0.47 8.19
C PRO A 16 31.06 1.59 7.96
N SER A 17 31.52 1.79 6.72
CA SER A 17 32.50 2.81 6.38
C SER A 17 31.91 4.22 6.53
N ILE A 18 30.71 4.47 6.04
CA ILE A 18 30.00 5.74 6.22
C ILE A 18 29.76 6.02 7.71
N HIS A 19 29.32 5.02 8.48
CA HIS A 19 29.13 5.18 9.93
C HIS A 19 30.44 5.60 10.63
N GLN A 20 31.54 4.94 10.29
CA GLN A 20 32.84 5.24 10.86
C GLN A 20 33.33 6.63 10.48
N ASP A 21 33.19 7.01 9.20
CA ASP A 21 33.62 8.33 8.71
C ASP A 21 32.84 9.45 9.39
N LEU A 22 31.52 9.28 9.56
CA LEU A 22 30.65 10.26 10.24
C LEU A 22 30.97 10.38 11.74
N THR A 23 31.09 9.27 12.44
CA THR A 23 31.24 9.27 13.91
C THR A 23 32.66 9.57 14.37
N ALA A 24 33.67 9.28 13.55
CA ALA A 24 35.08 9.50 13.86
C ALA A 24 35.63 10.77 13.21
N SER A 25 34.84 11.54 12.46
CA SER A 25 35.32 12.73 11.72
C SER A 25 36.52 12.44 10.79
N ARG A 26 36.48 11.31 10.12
CA ARG A 26 37.53 10.95 9.16
C ARG A 26 37.26 11.67 7.84
N GLY A 27 37.82 12.88 7.73
CA GLY A 27 37.57 13.79 6.61
C GLY A 27 37.72 13.15 5.25
N THR A 28 36.63 12.99 4.57
CA THR A 28 36.55 12.95 3.11
C THR A 28 35.92 14.27 2.66
N ASP A 29 36.01 14.59 1.38
CA ASP A 29 35.41 15.82 0.84
C ASP A 29 33.89 15.92 1.05
N TYR A 30 33.24 14.81 1.42
CA TYR A 30 31.78 14.69 1.58
C TYR A 30 31.32 14.49 3.02
N VAL A 31 32.26 14.27 3.94
CA VAL A 31 31.93 14.02 5.35
C VAL A 31 32.23 15.27 6.16
N PRO A 32 31.32 15.69 7.06
CA PRO A 32 31.55 16.85 7.91
C PRO A 32 32.87 16.76 8.70
N GLY A 33 33.57 17.89 8.84
CA GLY A 33 34.85 17.98 9.54
C GLY A 33 34.75 17.89 11.07
N ARG A 34 33.65 17.34 11.60
CA ARG A 34 33.40 17.10 13.03
C ARG A 34 32.77 15.73 13.24
N PRO A 35 32.92 15.13 14.44
CA PRO A 35 32.18 13.92 14.77
C PRO A 35 30.65 14.17 14.78
N ILE A 36 29.94 13.33 14.07
CA ILE A 36 28.49 13.37 13.98
C ILE A 36 27.89 12.43 15.02
N VAL A 37 26.89 12.93 15.75
CA VAL A 37 26.15 12.10 16.70
C VAL A 37 25.22 11.15 15.93
N CYS A 38 25.44 9.86 16.13
CA CYS A 38 24.55 8.82 15.63
C CYS A 38 23.38 8.65 16.64
N ASP A 39 22.16 8.94 16.21
CA ASP A 39 20.97 8.70 17.03
C ASP A 39 20.69 7.19 17.14
N ARG A 40 20.62 6.54 15.98
CA ARG A 40 20.44 5.08 15.89
C ARG A 40 21.21 4.51 14.71
N PRO A 41 22.12 3.55 14.94
CA PRO A 41 22.84 2.90 13.84
C PRO A 41 21.94 1.96 13.03
N LEU A 42 20.72 1.67 13.47
CA LEU A 42 19.77 0.73 12.85
C LEU A 42 20.49 -0.58 12.47
N GLN A 43 20.96 -1.32 13.47
CA GLN A 43 21.84 -2.50 13.30
C GLN A 43 21.31 -3.54 12.32
N HIS A 44 19.98 -3.69 12.22
CA HIS A 44 19.34 -4.65 11.32
C HIS A 44 18.95 -4.05 9.97
N SER A 45 19.04 -2.74 9.80
CA SER A 45 18.91 -2.11 8.49
C SER A 45 20.18 -2.34 7.66
N LEU A 46 20.01 -2.76 6.42
CA LEU A 46 21.16 -2.94 5.52
C LEU A 46 21.66 -1.60 4.98
N HIS A 47 20.79 -0.61 4.81
CA HIS A 47 21.09 0.62 4.11
C HIS A 47 21.07 1.87 4.99
N ASN A 48 20.36 1.88 6.12
CA ASN A 48 20.03 3.12 6.84
C ASN A 48 20.80 3.27 8.15
N GLY A 49 21.12 4.53 8.47
CA GLY A 49 21.49 5.01 9.80
C GLY A 49 20.82 6.36 10.08
N ILE A 50 20.61 6.72 11.34
CA ILE A 50 20.01 8.00 11.74
C ILE A 50 21.06 8.83 12.48
N TYR A 51 21.27 10.07 12.01
CA TYR A 51 22.31 10.98 12.50
C TYR A 51 21.78 12.39 12.69
N TYR A 52 22.37 13.13 13.66
CA TYR A 52 22.10 14.55 13.86
C TYR A 52 23.02 15.41 12.99
N LEU A 53 22.47 15.99 11.92
CA LEU A 53 23.18 16.81 10.96
C LEU A 53 22.63 18.25 10.92
N PHE A 54 23.49 19.20 10.57
CA PHE A 54 23.04 20.48 10.05
C PHE A 54 22.56 20.31 8.59
N PRO A 55 21.62 21.17 8.11
CA PRO A 55 21.14 21.08 6.72
C PRO A 55 22.26 21.08 5.68
N GLU A 56 23.28 21.92 5.86
CA GLU A 56 24.44 22.01 4.98
C GLU A 56 25.28 20.73 4.98
N GLU A 57 25.39 20.05 6.09
CA GLU A 57 26.10 18.76 6.20
C GLU A 57 25.33 17.64 5.51
N ALA A 58 24.01 17.67 5.59
CA ALA A 58 23.16 16.72 4.88
C ALA A 58 23.28 16.88 3.35
N GLU A 59 23.32 18.14 2.86
CA GLU A 59 23.55 18.41 1.44
C GLU A 59 24.95 18.02 0.98
N LEU A 60 25.96 18.19 1.82
CA LEU A 60 27.33 17.74 1.52
C LEU A 60 27.38 16.22 1.33
N LEU A 61 26.77 15.46 2.26
CA LEU A 61 26.72 14.00 2.24
C LEU A 61 26.01 13.42 1.03
N LYS A 62 25.03 14.11 0.45
CA LYS A 62 24.36 13.65 -0.79
C LYS A 62 25.30 13.50 -1.98
N ASN A 63 26.46 14.14 -1.95
CA ASN A 63 27.46 14.04 -3.00
C ASN A 63 28.44 12.86 -2.81
N ASP A 64 28.40 12.17 -1.67
CA ASP A 64 29.22 10.96 -1.46
C ASP A 64 28.70 9.84 -2.37
N PRO A 65 29.54 9.24 -3.23
CA PRO A 65 29.14 8.22 -4.18
C PRO A 65 28.55 6.96 -3.52
N ARG A 66 28.87 6.70 -2.25
CA ARG A 66 28.34 5.59 -1.45
C ARG A 66 26.92 5.89 -0.95
N VAL A 67 26.52 7.16 -0.91
CA VAL A 67 25.23 7.60 -0.38
C VAL A 67 24.19 7.62 -1.49
N TRP A 68 23.04 6.99 -1.24
CA TRP A 68 21.88 7.05 -2.11
C TRP A 68 21.07 8.31 -1.86
N ASP A 69 20.77 8.58 -0.57
CA ASP A 69 20.00 9.75 -0.18
C ASP A 69 20.30 10.16 1.26
N VAL A 70 20.07 11.43 1.55
CA VAL A 70 20.06 11.99 2.90
C VAL A 70 18.81 12.85 3.04
N HIS A 71 17.89 12.42 3.89
CA HIS A 71 16.66 13.16 4.10
C HIS A 71 16.32 13.29 5.60
N ARG A 72 15.62 14.36 5.94
CA ARG A 72 15.14 14.56 7.30
C ARG A 72 14.22 13.43 7.74
N ASP A 73 14.23 13.13 9.03
CA ASP A 73 13.27 12.17 9.60
C ASP A 73 11.84 12.67 9.33
N PRO A 74 11.03 11.88 8.59
CA PRO A 74 9.65 12.28 8.28
C PRO A 74 8.82 12.61 9.53
N ALA A 75 9.06 11.91 10.64
CA ALA A 75 8.36 12.17 11.90
C ALA A 75 8.64 13.57 12.45
N GLU A 76 9.87 14.10 12.31
CA GLU A 76 10.19 15.49 12.69
C GLU A 76 9.51 16.54 11.80
N LEU A 77 9.12 16.16 10.60
CA LEU A 77 8.37 16.99 9.66
C LEU A 77 6.84 16.85 9.83
N GLY A 78 6.39 16.05 10.82
CA GLY A 78 4.99 15.71 10.98
C GLY A 78 4.42 14.83 9.84
N ILE A 79 5.32 14.22 9.04
CA ILE A 79 4.96 13.30 7.97
C ILE A 79 4.89 11.91 8.57
N LEU A 80 3.69 11.44 8.82
CA LEU A 80 3.42 10.11 9.37
C LEU A 80 2.73 9.24 8.32
N PRO A 81 2.87 7.91 8.41
CA PRO A 81 2.09 7.00 7.57
C PRO A 81 0.60 7.25 7.82
N LYS A 82 -0.17 7.33 6.76
CA LYS A 82 -1.61 7.57 6.81
C LYS A 82 -2.34 6.51 6.03
N VAL A 83 -3.48 6.11 6.56
CA VAL A 83 -4.51 5.40 5.80
C VAL A 83 -5.49 6.45 5.28
N SER A 84 -5.76 6.43 3.99
CA SER A 84 -6.76 7.31 3.39
C SER A 84 -8.09 6.58 3.39
N THR A 85 -8.89 6.79 4.41
CA THR A 85 -10.30 6.39 4.39
C THR A 85 -11.09 7.49 3.70
N LEU A 86 -11.59 7.20 2.52
CA LEU A 86 -12.63 8.00 1.90
C LEU A 86 -13.96 7.45 2.35
N THR A 87 -14.52 8.07 3.37
CA THR A 87 -15.92 7.88 3.70
C THR A 87 -16.73 8.72 2.73
N THR A 88 -17.25 8.09 1.73
CA THR A 88 -18.27 8.68 0.90
C THR A 88 -19.63 8.22 1.43
N GLY A 89 -20.60 9.11 1.48
CA GLY A 89 -21.93 8.84 2.02
C GLY A 89 -22.61 7.59 1.43
N THR A 90 -23.85 7.36 1.79
CA THR A 90 -24.69 6.21 1.44
C THR A 90 -24.40 5.60 0.06
N PHE A 91 -23.75 4.43 0.05
CA PHE A 91 -23.65 3.62 -1.15
C PHE A 91 -24.91 2.80 -1.33
N ALA A 92 -25.63 3.04 -2.41
CA ALA A 92 -26.59 2.05 -2.87
C ALA A 92 -25.84 0.74 -3.14
N LYS A 93 -26.40 -0.39 -2.74
CA LYS A 93 -25.89 -1.74 -3.09
C LYS A 93 -26.00 -1.89 -4.60
N TYR A 94 -25.00 -1.39 -5.32
CA TYR A 94 -25.05 -1.34 -6.76
C TYR A 94 -24.67 -2.70 -7.34
N GLY A 95 -25.47 -3.19 -8.28
CA GLY A 95 -25.23 -4.45 -8.98
C GLY A 95 -25.55 -5.71 -8.21
N TYR A 96 -25.78 -5.64 -6.91
CA TYR A 96 -26.28 -6.74 -6.12
C TYR A 96 -27.77 -6.54 -5.87
N ALA A 97 -28.59 -7.16 -6.66
CA ALA A 97 -30.03 -7.08 -6.50
C ALA A 97 -30.56 -7.77 -5.25
N ASN A 98 -29.71 -8.50 -4.57
CA ASN A 98 -30.15 -9.28 -3.44
C ASN A 98 -29.78 -8.61 -2.13
N THR A 99 -30.73 -8.54 -1.23
CA THR A 99 -30.63 -7.97 0.09
C THR A 99 -29.63 -8.69 1.02
N ASN A 100 -29.19 -9.89 0.69
CA ASN A 100 -28.21 -10.67 1.46
C ASN A 100 -26.77 -10.46 0.99
N THR A 101 -26.47 -9.35 0.38
CA THR A 101 -25.25 -9.15 -0.40
C THR A 101 -24.18 -8.38 0.36
N ASP A 102 -23.88 -8.82 1.53
CA ASP A 102 -22.73 -8.35 2.28
C ASP A 102 -21.47 -9.06 1.76
N VAL A 103 -21.20 -8.90 0.45
CA VAL A 103 -20.09 -9.53 -0.28
C VAL A 103 -19.25 -8.48 -0.97
N ASN A 104 -17.95 -8.67 -0.94
CA ASN A 104 -17.01 -7.93 -1.76
C ASN A 104 -17.25 -8.24 -3.25
N TRP A 105 -17.87 -7.31 -3.98
CA TRP A 105 -18.18 -7.47 -5.40
C TRP A 105 -16.91 -7.64 -6.26
N GLY A 106 -15.77 -7.14 -5.78
CA GLY A 106 -14.48 -7.27 -6.44
C GLY A 106 -14.06 -8.71 -6.65
N LEU A 107 -14.49 -9.65 -5.80
CA LEU A 107 -14.30 -11.08 -5.99
C LEU A 107 -14.94 -11.55 -7.29
N LEU A 108 -16.21 -11.20 -7.52
CA LEU A 108 -16.95 -11.60 -8.72
C LEU A 108 -16.40 -10.92 -9.97
N ARG A 109 -16.07 -9.63 -9.86
CA ARG A 109 -15.52 -8.86 -10.99
C ARG A 109 -14.20 -9.43 -11.47
N SER A 110 -13.33 -9.77 -10.56
CA SER A 110 -11.97 -10.21 -10.91
C SER A 110 -11.85 -11.68 -11.33
N ILE A 111 -12.93 -12.46 -11.26
CA ILE A 111 -12.99 -13.82 -11.85
C ILE A 111 -13.73 -13.84 -13.20
N SER A 112 -14.32 -12.75 -13.62
CA SER A 112 -15.06 -12.63 -14.89
C SER A 112 -14.27 -11.83 -15.92
N LYS A 113 -14.21 -12.36 -17.16
CA LYS A 113 -13.63 -11.61 -18.29
C LYS A 113 -14.55 -10.52 -18.81
N ILE A 114 -15.83 -10.65 -18.58
CA ILE A 114 -16.86 -9.69 -18.93
C ILE A 114 -17.39 -9.12 -17.61
N GLU A 115 -17.68 -7.82 -17.59
CA GLU A 115 -18.26 -7.17 -16.44
C GLU A 115 -19.59 -7.87 -16.10
N PRO A 116 -19.72 -8.51 -14.91
CA PRO A 116 -20.84 -9.40 -14.61
C PRO A 116 -22.15 -8.67 -14.23
N PHE A 117 -22.07 -7.33 -14.09
CA PHE A 117 -23.19 -6.51 -13.62
C PHE A 117 -23.86 -5.69 -14.72
N GLN A 118 -23.57 -5.96 -16.01
CA GLN A 118 -24.11 -5.21 -17.15
C GLN A 118 -25.64 -5.28 -17.18
N GLY A 119 -26.28 -4.18 -16.77
CA GLY A 119 -27.70 -3.95 -16.95
C GLY A 119 -28.65 -4.93 -16.26
N ALA A 120 -28.12 -5.90 -15.56
CA ALA A 120 -28.91 -6.87 -14.83
C ALA A 120 -28.84 -6.58 -13.34
N THR A 121 -29.94 -6.76 -12.68
CA THR A 121 -29.96 -7.11 -11.28
C THR A 121 -29.00 -8.27 -11.10
N ALA A 122 -27.84 -8.05 -10.51
CA ALA A 122 -26.90 -9.12 -10.21
C ALA A 122 -27.61 -10.13 -9.32
N THR A 123 -27.96 -11.21 -9.92
CA THR A 123 -28.47 -12.38 -9.20
C THR A 123 -27.28 -13.02 -8.50
N ASN A 124 -27.49 -13.59 -7.33
CA ASN A 124 -26.58 -14.37 -6.51
C ASN A 124 -25.54 -15.16 -7.34
N ALA A 125 -24.48 -14.50 -7.77
CA ALA A 125 -23.37 -15.20 -8.39
C ALA A 125 -22.53 -15.79 -7.27
N ALA A 126 -22.48 -17.11 -7.20
CA ALA A 126 -21.62 -17.79 -6.27
C ALA A 126 -20.16 -17.52 -6.66
N PHE A 127 -19.36 -17.03 -5.71
CA PHE A 127 -17.92 -16.94 -5.88
C PHE A 127 -17.34 -18.36 -5.73
N THR A 128 -16.85 -18.92 -6.81
CA THR A 128 -16.15 -20.21 -6.81
C THR A 128 -14.64 -19.98 -6.83
N PHE A 129 -13.90 -20.78 -6.10
CA PHE A 129 -12.43 -20.67 -6.02
C PHE A 129 -11.79 -22.06 -5.96
N ASN A 130 -10.63 -22.20 -6.62
CA ASN A 130 -9.80 -23.41 -6.60
C ASN A 130 -8.58 -23.26 -5.68
N LEU A 131 -8.17 -22.03 -5.42
CA LEU A 131 -7.05 -21.68 -4.55
C LEU A 131 -7.57 -20.74 -3.45
N ASP A 132 -7.06 -20.94 -2.23
CA ASP A 132 -7.51 -20.26 -1.02
C ASP A 132 -6.35 -19.69 -0.17
N GLY A 133 -5.13 -19.64 -0.74
CA GLY A 133 -3.95 -19.10 -0.08
C GLY A 133 -3.31 -20.01 0.96
N ALA A 134 -3.71 -21.29 1.01
CA ALA A 134 -3.13 -22.24 1.97
C ALA A 134 -1.60 -22.33 1.80
N GLY A 135 -0.88 -22.30 2.94
CA GLY A 135 0.58 -22.36 2.93
C GLY A 135 1.28 -21.04 2.59
N VAL A 136 0.56 -19.92 2.56
CA VAL A 136 1.10 -18.58 2.33
C VAL A 136 0.93 -17.71 3.58
N ASP A 137 1.92 -16.88 3.87
CA ASP A 137 1.88 -15.90 4.94
C ASP A 137 1.58 -14.52 4.34
N VAL A 138 0.52 -13.86 4.80
CA VAL A 138 0.17 -12.50 4.40
C VAL A 138 0.37 -11.56 5.58
N VAL A 139 1.20 -10.55 5.39
CA VAL A 139 1.53 -9.55 6.39
C VAL A 139 0.84 -8.24 6.02
N PHE A 140 0.10 -7.67 6.95
CA PHE A 140 -0.52 -6.36 6.81
C PHE A 140 0.26 -5.34 7.64
N MET A 141 0.85 -4.36 6.97
CA MET A 141 1.39 -3.17 7.62
C MET A 141 0.32 -2.09 7.54
N ASP A 142 -0.42 -1.89 8.64
CA ASP A 142 -1.62 -1.04 8.64
C ASP A 142 -1.96 -0.56 10.08
N SER A 143 -3.22 -0.28 10.39
CA SER A 143 -3.69 0.13 11.72
C SER A 143 -3.81 -1.03 12.74
N GLY A 144 -3.56 -2.26 12.31
CA GLY A 144 -3.74 -3.46 13.13
C GLY A 144 -4.84 -4.37 12.60
N ILE A 145 -5.20 -5.41 13.35
CA ILE A 145 -6.27 -6.37 12.97
C ILE A 145 -7.06 -6.79 14.20
N ILE A 146 -8.41 -6.80 14.09
CA ILE A 146 -9.32 -7.38 15.09
C ILE A 146 -9.31 -8.91 14.93
N LYS A 147 -8.39 -9.57 15.60
CA LYS A 147 -8.11 -11.00 15.41
C LYS A 147 -9.32 -11.93 15.61
N TYR A 148 -10.30 -11.51 16.39
CA TYR A 148 -11.49 -12.30 16.70
C TYR A 148 -12.68 -12.06 15.77
N HIS A 149 -12.54 -11.17 14.79
CA HIS A 149 -13.58 -10.95 13.81
C HIS A 149 -13.88 -12.26 13.03
N PRO A 150 -15.14 -12.62 12.77
CA PRO A 150 -15.53 -13.85 12.07
C PRO A 150 -14.86 -14.04 10.71
N GLU A 151 -14.51 -12.95 10.03
CA GLU A 151 -13.75 -12.99 8.78
C GLU A 151 -12.37 -13.66 8.92
N PHE A 152 -11.79 -13.66 10.12
CA PHE A 152 -10.48 -14.25 10.39
C PHE A 152 -10.55 -15.59 11.13
N ALA A 153 -11.73 -16.12 11.34
CA ALA A 153 -11.90 -17.42 11.96
C ALA A 153 -11.31 -18.56 11.10
N VAL A 154 -10.94 -19.66 11.75
CA VAL A 154 -10.47 -20.87 11.06
C VAL A 154 -11.58 -21.45 10.18
N ASN A 155 -12.81 -21.47 10.70
CA ASN A 155 -13.97 -21.97 9.97
C ASN A 155 -14.78 -20.79 9.36
N PRO A 156 -15.38 -20.99 8.18
CA PRO A 156 -16.16 -19.96 7.51
C PRO A 156 -17.39 -19.48 8.29
N ASP A 157 -17.90 -20.28 9.21
CA ASP A 157 -19.03 -19.95 10.11
C ASP A 157 -18.64 -19.03 11.28
N GLY A 158 -17.36 -18.63 11.36
CA GLY A 158 -16.86 -17.78 12.43
C GLY A 158 -16.31 -18.54 13.65
N THR A 159 -16.21 -19.88 13.58
CA THR A 159 -15.75 -20.71 14.68
C THR A 159 -14.31 -21.24 14.49
N GLY A 160 -13.80 -21.98 15.48
CA GLY A 160 -12.51 -22.70 15.39
C GLY A 160 -11.27 -21.89 15.75
N GLY A 161 -11.42 -20.72 16.36
CA GLY A 161 -10.32 -19.82 16.67
C GLY A 161 -9.98 -18.88 15.50
N THR A 162 -8.81 -18.27 15.53
CA THR A 162 -8.39 -17.25 14.55
C THR A 162 -7.19 -17.70 13.71
N ARG A 163 -7.15 -17.25 12.44
CA ARG A 163 -5.99 -17.40 11.54
C ARG A 163 -4.99 -16.25 11.67
N VAL A 164 -5.29 -15.24 12.49
CA VAL A 164 -4.35 -14.16 12.80
C VAL A 164 -3.30 -14.71 13.76
N VAL A 165 -2.07 -14.77 13.28
CA VAL A 165 -0.95 -15.35 14.04
C VAL A 165 -0.32 -14.30 14.93
N GLU A 166 -0.39 -14.53 16.23
CA GLU A 166 0.31 -13.69 17.21
C GLU A 166 1.78 -14.10 17.26
N THR A 167 2.61 -13.30 16.61
CA THR A 167 4.06 -13.54 16.55
C THR A 167 4.76 -12.66 17.58
N ASN A 168 5.65 -13.24 18.36
CA ASN A 168 6.59 -12.46 19.17
C ASN A 168 7.67 -11.85 18.26
N TRP A 169 7.38 -10.67 17.74
CA TRP A 169 8.25 -9.96 16.81
C TRP A 169 9.60 -9.57 17.43
N SER A 170 9.67 -9.39 18.76
CA SER A 170 10.93 -9.07 19.46
C SER A 170 12.00 -10.17 19.32
N THR A 171 11.59 -11.37 18.94
CA THR A 171 12.50 -12.47 18.62
C THR A 171 13.33 -12.20 17.36
N TYR A 172 12.81 -11.37 16.46
CA TYR A 172 13.40 -11.18 15.13
C TYR A 172 13.98 -9.79 14.91
N GLY A 173 13.68 -8.83 15.75
CA GLY A 173 14.16 -7.46 15.55
C GLY A 173 14.17 -6.62 16.82
N VAL A 174 14.85 -5.48 16.75
CA VAL A 174 14.80 -4.47 17.81
C VAL A 174 13.52 -3.67 17.64
N ILE A 175 12.55 -3.94 18.48
CA ILE A 175 11.33 -3.17 18.54
C ILE A 175 11.51 -2.07 19.58
N PRO A 176 11.43 -0.79 19.20
CA PRO A 176 11.44 0.29 20.17
C PRO A 176 10.18 0.21 21.06
N GLY A 177 10.39 0.09 22.37
CA GLY A 177 9.34 0.32 23.35
C GLY A 177 8.57 -0.92 23.84
N ASN A 178 8.49 -1.04 25.13
CA ASN A 178 7.48 -1.66 25.99
C ASN A 178 7.24 -3.18 25.95
N GLY A 179 8.04 -3.99 25.27
CA GLY A 179 7.92 -5.45 25.36
C GLY A 179 6.57 -5.99 24.84
N VAL A 180 5.88 -5.26 23.98
CA VAL A 180 4.66 -5.74 23.32
C VAL A 180 5.04 -6.85 22.35
N THR A 181 4.56 -8.04 22.60
CA THR A 181 4.89 -9.24 21.85
C THR A 181 3.96 -9.48 20.66
N SER A 182 2.83 -8.81 20.60
CA SER A 182 1.81 -9.00 19.57
C SER A 182 1.28 -7.66 19.07
N TRP A 183 1.14 -7.53 17.76
CA TRP A 183 0.69 -6.34 17.03
C TRP A 183 -0.76 -6.46 16.57
N VAL A 184 -1.50 -7.33 17.22
CA VAL A 184 -2.92 -7.52 16.98
C VAL A 184 -3.71 -6.57 17.86
N GLY A 185 -4.70 -5.98 17.26
CA GLY A 185 -5.55 -4.94 17.82
C GLY A 185 -5.65 -3.82 16.80
N ASP A 186 -6.84 -3.35 16.55
CA ASP A 186 -7.12 -2.34 15.56
C ASP A 186 -8.12 -1.35 16.17
N ASN A 187 -7.73 -0.11 16.32
CA ASN A 187 -8.58 0.94 16.88
C ASN A 187 -9.19 1.84 15.79
N ASP A 188 -8.72 1.71 14.55
CA ASP A 188 -9.19 2.47 13.39
C ASP A 188 -10.22 1.67 12.58
N GLY A 189 -9.97 0.37 12.38
CA GLY A 189 -10.77 -0.54 11.55
C GLY A 189 -10.29 -0.68 10.12
N HIS A 190 -9.39 0.18 9.66
CA HIS A 190 -8.88 0.13 8.29
C HIS A 190 -8.05 -1.14 8.05
N GLY A 191 -7.13 -1.48 8.96
CA GLY A 191 -6.32 -2.69 8.83
C GLY A 191 -7.14 -3.97 8.82
N SER A 192 -8.20 -4.04 9.65
CA SER A 192 -9.14 -5.16 9.61
C SER A 192 -9.90 -5.23 8.29
N ASN A 193 -10.29 -4.07 7.74
CA ASN A 193 -10.98 -4.02 6.45
C ASN A 193 -10.10 -4.57 5.33
N VAL A 194 -8.89 -4.04 5.17
CA VAL A 194 -7.98 -4.48 4.11
C VAL A 194 -7.54 -5.95 4.28
N ALA A 195 -7.33 -6.39 5.53
CA ALA A 195 -7.00 -7.79 5.80
C ALA A 195 -8.13 -8.74 5.40
N SER A 196 -9.38 -8.37 5.64
CA SER A 196 -10.53 -9.19 5.27
C SER A 196 -10.78 -9.23 3.76
N ILE A 197 -10.50 -8.14 3.04
CA ILE A 197 -10.58 -8.12 1.57
C ILE A 197 -9.56 -9.08 0.95
N ALA A 198 -8.37 -9.20 1.53
CA ALA A 198 -7.37 -10.15 1.05
C ALA A 198 -7.63 -11.58 1.54
N CYS A 199 -7.94 -11.76 2.83
CA CYS A 199 -7.87 -13.05 3.51
C CYS A 199 -9.15 -13.45 4.26
N GLY A 200 -10.21 -12.65 4.19
CA GLY A 200 -11.45 -12.92 4.91
C GLY A 200 -12.18 -14.17 4.43
N ASN A 201 -12.96 -14.77 5.32
CA ASN A 201 -13.72 -15.97 5.04
C ASN A 201 -14.81 -15.78 3.97
N THR A 202 -15.47 -14.61 3.97
CA THR A 202 -16.57 -14.30 3.03
C THR A 202 -16.23 -13.16 2.10
N GLN A 203 -15.32 -12.25 2.51
CA GLN A 203 -14.96 -11.06 1.75
C GLN A 203 -13.61 -11.18 1.05
N GLY A 204 -12.85 -12.26 1.30
CA GLY A 204 -11.46 -12.38 0.85
C GLY A 204 -11.20 -13.49 -0.15
N TRP A 205 -10.02 -13.41 -0.75
CA TRP A 205 -9.45 -14.37 -1.70
C TRP A 205 -8.76 -15.54 -1.00
N ALA A 206 -7.78 -15.19 -0.14
CA ALA A 206 -6.85 -16.14 0.47
C ALA A 206 -7.35 -16.64 1.85
N ARG A 207 -8.47 -17.35 1.82
CA ARG A 207 -9.27 -17.76 2.99
C ARG A 207 -8.56 -18.73 3.95
N LYS A 208 -7.43 -19.32 3.54
CA LYS A 208 -6.62 -20.22 4.36
C LYS A 208 -5.18 -19.73 4.52
N ALA A 209 -4.87 -18.51 4.12
CA ALA A 209 -3.59 -17.91 4.40
C ALA A 209 -3.42 -17.66 5.92
N ASN A 210 -2.17 -17.71 6.39
CA ASN A 210 -1.83 -17.19 7.72
C ASN A 210 -1.78 -15.66 7.65
N ILE A 211 -2.32 -15.00 8.65
CA ILE A 211 -2.47 -13.55 8.69
C ILE A 211 -1.55 -13.00 9.78
N TYR A 212 -0.71 -12.04 9.44
CA TYR A 212 0.18 -11.33 10.34
C TYR A 212 -0.05 -9.83 10.26
N SER A 213 0.21 -9.11 11.35
CA SER A 213 -0.04 -7.67 11.42
C SER A 213 1.14 -6.92 12.04
N PHE A 214 1.38 -5.72 11.50
CA PHE A 214 2.12 -4.64 12.15
C PHE A 214 1.23 -3.40 12.22
N ASN A 215 1.06 -2.83 13.40
CA ASN A 215 0.41 -1.53 13.55
C ASN A 215 1.48 -0.43 13.34
N ILE A 216 1.36 0.29 12.23
CA ILE A 216 2.31 1.34 11.83
C ILE A 216 1.66 2.73 11.72
N ILE A 217 0.37 2.87 12.11
CA ILE A 217 -0.40 4.08 11.83
C ILE A 217 -0.50 4.98 13.04
N ASP A 218 -0.80 4.46 14.22
CA ASP A 218 -1.03 5.27 15.42
C ASP A 218 0.17 5.21 16.37
N PRO A 219 1.05 6.25 16.37
CA PRO A 219 2.23 6.27 17.23
C PRO A 219 1.91 6.45 18.73
N THR A 220 0.65 6.71 19.09
CA THR A 220 0.24 6.82 20.49
C THR A 220 -0.06 5.47 21.11
N LEU A 221 -0.24 4.45 20.31
CA LEU A 221 -0.53 3.10 20.78
C LEU A 221 0.74 2.34 21.19
N PRO A 222 0.69 1.57 22.28
CA PRO A 222 1.83 0.74 22.67
C PRO A 222 2.18 -0.35 21.65
N THR A 223 1.26 -0.65 20.73
CA THR A 223 1.43 -1.60 19.62
C THR A 223 2.06 -0.98 18.38
N TYR A 224 2.28 0.33 18.35
CA TYR A 224 2.87 1.01 17.20
C TYR A 224 4.32 0.58 16.95
N THR A 225 4.65 0.40 15.68
CA THR A 225 6.03 0.26 15.21
C THR A 225 6.29 1.18 14.04
N ASP A 226 7.42 1.84 14.05
CA ASP A 226 7.82 2.60 12.88
C ASP A 226 8.01 1.67 11.65
N PRO A 227 7.65 2.13 10.43
CA PRO A 227 7.67 1.28 9.25
C PRO A 227 9.02 0.65 8.92
N ILE A 228 10.13 1.33 9.21
CA ILE A 228 11.48 0.79 8.98
C ILE A 228 11.75 -0.40 9.89
N SER A 229 11.48 -0.26 11.18
CA SER A 229 11.63 -1.37 12.15
C SER A 229 10.71 -2.54 11.83
N ALA A 230 9.48 -2.28 11.38
CA ALA A 230 8.55 -3.31 10.94
C ALA A 230 9.08 -4.09 9.73
N LEU A 231 9.59 -3.40 8.70
CA LEU A 231 10.18 -4.01 7.51
C LEU A 231 11.41 -4.86 7.84
N GLN A 232 12.32 -4.33 8.67
CA GLN A 232 13.50 -5.08 9.13
C GLN A 232 13.10 -6.36 9.86
N THR A 233 12.18 -6.24 10.81
CA THR A 233 11.69 -7.36 11.62
C THR A 233 11.01 -8.41 10.74
N MET A 234 10.17 -7.99 9.80
CA MET A 234 9.53 -8.89 8.85
C MET A 234 10.55 -9.62 7.97
N ARG A 235 11.60 -8.93 7.51
CA ARG A 235 12.67 -9.55 6.72
C ARG A 235 13.44 -10.59 7.53
N LEU A 236 13.82 -10.28 8.76
CA LEU A 236 14.52 -11.22 9.65
C LEU A 236 13.65 -12.44 9.98
N TRP A 237 12.37 -12.23 10.29
CA TRP A 237 11.41 -13.31 10.48
C TRP A 237 11.27 -14.18 9.23
N HIS A 238 11.12 -13.59 8.04
CA HIS A 238 11.03 -14.33 6.79
C HIS A 238 12.30 -15.17 6.57
N ASN A 239 13.47 -14.62 6.84
CA ASN A 239 14.75 -15.30 6.68
C ASN A 239 14.93 -16.46 7.67
N ALA A 240 14.34 -16.37 8.85
CA ALA A 240 14.37 -17.43 9.87
C ALA A 240 13.41 -18.59 9.58
N LYS A 241 12.51 -18.48 8.61
CA LYS A 241 11.60 -19.58 8.24
C LYS A 241 12.38 -20.81 7.77
N PRO A 242 11.92 -22.02 8.13
CA PRO A 242 12.53 -23.24 7.62
C PRO A 242 12.35 -23.33 6.09
N THR A 243 13.37 -23.85 5.44
CA THR A 243 13.29 -24.26 4.04
C THR A 243 12.53 -25.58 3.94
N THR A 244 11.57 -25.66 3.02
CA THR A 244 10.83 -26.89 2.75
C THR A 244 11.72 -27.96 2.12
N SER A 245 11.25 -29.20 2.08
CA SER A 245 11.95 -30.30 1.36
C SER A 245 12.12 -30.04 -0.14
N THR A 246 11.34 -29.12 -0.70
CA THR A 246 11.39 -28.68 -2.12
C THR A 246 12.29 -27.46 -2.34
N GLY A 247 13.02 -27.01 -1.32
CA GLY A 247 14.08 -26.01 -1.44
C GLY A 247 13.63 -24.54 -1.37
N TYR A 248 12.37 -24.25 -1.01
CA TYR A 248 11.88 -22.89 -0.82
C TYR A 248 11.31 -22.67 0.59
N LYS A 249 11.27 -21.43 1.04
CA LYS A 249 10.60 -21.02 2.27
C LYS A 249 9.12 -20.76 1.98
N ARG A 250 8.27 -20.92 3.02
CA ARG A 250 6.88 -20.50 2.90
C ARG A 250 6.83 -19.02 2.44
N PRO A 251 6.14 -18.73 1.31
CA PRO A 251 6.15 -17.40 0.73
C PRO A 251 5.48 -16.38 1.64
N THR A 252 5.92 -15.13 1.51
CA THR A 252 5.36 -13.97 2.23
C THR A 252 4.90 -12.92 1.23
N VAL A 253 3.68 -12.42 1.42
CA VAL A 253 3.15 -11.23 0.74
C VAL A 253 2.92 -10.15 1.80
N CYS A 254 3.42 -8.94 1.56
CA CYS A 254 3.18 -7.77 2.40
C CYS A 254 2.20 -6.84 1.70
N SER A 255 1.05 -6.60 2.34
CA SER A 255 0.00 -5.67 1.89
C SER A 255 0.19 -4.30 2.53
N ASN A 256 0.16 -3.24 1.71
CA ASN A 256 0.43 -1.88 2.15
C ASN A 256 -0.64 -0.94 1.60
N SER A 257 -1.68 -0.68 2.41
CA SER A 257 -2.77 0.22 2.07
C SER A 257 -2.61 1.60 2.73
N TRP A 258 -1.40 2.10 2.76
CA TRP A 258 -0.99 3.36 3.40
C TRP A 258 0.04 4.10 2.55
N GLY A 259 0.31 5.35 2.92
CA GLY A 259 1.31 6.17 2.25
C GLY A 259 1.69 7.41 3.05
N TYR A 260 2.60 8.20 2.49
CA TYR A 260 3.03 9.47 3.04
C TYR A 260 2.51 10.61 2.19
N ASP A 261 1.83 11.55 2.85
CA ASP A 261 1.25 12.72 2.22
C ASP A 261 1.83 14.00 2.81
N ILE A 262 2.06 14.98 1.95
CA ILE A 262 2.46 16.35 2.31
C ILE A 262 1.30 17.29 2.04
N GLN A 263 1.05 18.19 2.97
CA GLN A 263 0.05 19.23 2.78
C GLN A 263 0.60 20.36 1.91
N TYR A 264 -0.22 20.81 0.99
CA TYR A 264 0.09 21.89 0.05
C TYR A 264 0.21 23.29 0.71
N ALA A 265 -0.32 23.50 1.88
CA ALA A 265 -0.56 24.81 2.51
C ALA A 265 0.66 25.77 2.58
N ASN A 266 1.90 25.27 2.50
CA ASN A 266 3.13 26.05 2.63
C ASN A 266 3.92 26.18 1.32
N MET A 267 3.34 25.81 0.19
CA MET A 267 4.03 25.88 -1.10
C MET A 267 4.03 27.28 -1.67
N THR A 268 5.17 27.74 -2.15
CA THR A 268 5.41 29.10 -2.65
C THR A 268 5.63 29.15 -4.16
N GLY A 269 5.91 28.03 -4.79
CA GLY A 269 6.14 27.94 -6.22
C GLY A 269 5.99 26.53 -6.78
N THR A 270 5.82 26.44 -8.08
CA THR A 270 5.64 25.17 -8.82
C THR A 270 6.59 25.13 -10.01
N PHE A 271 7.40 24.08 -10.09
CA PHE A 271 8.16 23.75 -11.28
C PHE A 271 7.40 22.67 -12.07
N TRP A 272 7.07 22.98 -13.31
CA TRP A 272 6.35 22.08 -14.19
C TRP A 272 6.94 22.09 -15.60
N GLN A 273 7.33 20.92 -16.07
CA GLN A 273 7.89 20.66 -17.41
C GLN A 273 8.93 21.73 -17.86
N GLY A 274 9.88 22.04 -16.98
CA GLY A 274 10.97 22.97 -17.27
C GLY A 274 10.71 24.43 -16.92
N THR A 275 9.48 24.79 -16.53
CA THR A 275 9.10 26.18 -16.22
C THR A 275 8.77 26.34 -14.74
N MET A 276 9.28 27.42 -14.13
CA MET A 276 8.92 27.82 -12.77
C MET A 276 7.76 28.79 -12.80
N TYR A 277 6.75 28.51 -12.03
CA TYR A 277 5.56 29.36 -11.86
C TYR A 277 5.56 29.91 -10.44
N PRO A 278 5.41 31.26 -10.24
CA PRO A 278 5.26 31.84 -8.90
C PRO A 278 3.93 31.42 -8.32
N ALA A 279 3.91 31.22 -7.01
CA ALA A 279 2.75 30.82 -6.23
C ALA A 279 1.69 30.11 -7.09
N VAL A 280 1.41 28.93 -6.80
CA VAL A 280 0.49 28.01 -7.44
C VAL A 280 -0.38 28.59 -8.54
N ALA A 281 0.02 28.40 -9.75
CA ALA A 281 -0.95 28.41 -10.84
C ALA A 281 -1.82 27.15 -10.67
N PRO A 282 -3.12 27.23 -10.40
CA PRO A 282 -4.00 26.07 -10.24
C PRO A 282 -3.86 25.07 -11.38
N ASN A 283 -3.55 25.55 -12.59
CA ASN A 283 -3.44 24.80 -13.82
C ASN A 283 -2.26 23.82 -13.90
N VAL A 284 -1.29 23.94 -12.99
CA VAL A 284 -0.05 23.14 -13.03
C VAL A 284 -0.08 22.02 -12.00
N THR A 285 -1.04 22.06 -11.08
CA THR A 285 -1.02 21.25 -9.85
C THR A 285 -1.25 19.78 -10.10
N TYR A 286 -2.11 19.44 -11.06
CA TYR A 286 -2.46 18.04 -11.31
C TYR A 286 -1.80 17.44 -12.55
N GLY A 287 -0.96 18.21 -13.26
CA GLY A 287 -0.42 17.76 -14.54
C GLY A 287 -1.49 17.52 -15.61
N GLN A 288 -2.67 18.07 -15.39
CA GLN A 288 -3.82 17.97 -16.30
C GLN A 288 -4.24 19.36 -16.74
N VAL A 289 -4.23 19.56 -18.03
CA VAL A 289 -4.90 20.73 -18.65
C VAL A 289 -6.28 20.25 -19.08
N SER A 290 -7.34 20.86 -18.55
CA SER A 290 -8.66 20.61 -19.09
C SER A 290 -8.72 21.06 -20.55
N SER A 291 -9.55 20.40 -21.36
CA SER A 291 -9.73 20.75 -22.77
C SER A 291 -10.24 22.20 -22.99
N ASP A 292 -10.77 22.85 -21.95
CA ASP A 292 -11.24 24.21 -21.94
C ASP A 292 -10.29 25.19 -21.20
N GLY A 293 -9.13 24.69 -20.71
CA GLY A 293 -8.15 25.53 -20.02
C GLY A 293 -8.57 25.94 -18.59
N SER A 294 -9.73 25.52 -18.13
CA SER A 294 -10.21 25.80 -16.77
C SER A 294 -9.86 24.68 -15.82
N LEU A 295 -9.44 25.01 -14.62
CA LEU A 295 -9.24 24.04 -13.52
C LEU A 295 -10.05 24.46 -12.31
N PRO A 296 -10.63 23.52 -11.56
CA PRO A 296 -11.24 23.83 -10.29
C PRO A 296 -10.20 24.47 -9.38
N ALA A 297 -10.60 25.53 -8.71
CA ALA A 297 -9.76 26.16 -7.69
C ALA A 297 -9.35 25.12 -6.66
N LEU A 298 -8.02 25.00 -6.42
CA LEU A 298 -7.52 24.18 -5.35
C LEU A 298 -8.00 24.71 -4.00
N ASN A 299 -8.58 23.86 -3.19
CA ASN A 299 -8.67 24.14 -1.79
C ASN A 299 -7.27 23.92 -1.18
N THR A 300 -6.46 24.97 -1.17
CA THR A 300 -5.06 24.91 -0.73
C THR A 300 -4.90 24.49 0.73
N SER A 301 -5.95 24.60 1.53
CA SER A 301 -5.91 24.20 2.95
C SER A 301 -6.08 22.70 3.18
N THR A 302 -6.60 21.97 2.20
CA THR A 302 -6.91 20.52 2.32
C THR A 302 -6.22 19.65 1.28
N THR A 303 -5.58 20.25 0.27
CA THR A 303 -4.90 19.47 -0.77
C THR A 303 -3.63 18.82 -0.22
N VAL A 304 -3.56 17.53 -0.37
CA VAL A 304 -2.41 16.69 -0.03
C VAL A 304 -1.89 15.98 -1.26
N PHE A 305 -0.62 15.64 -1.27
CA PHE A 305 0.00 14.86 -2.35
C PHE A 305 0.98 13.84 -1.78
N GLY A 306 1.09 12.70 -2.48
CA GLY A 306 1.99 11.62 -2.07
C GLY A 306 3.46 12.01 -2.17
N THR A 307 4.27 11.50 -1.26
CA THR A 307 5.73 11.69 -1.28
C THR A 307 6.49 10.38 -1.12
N ARG A 308 7.73 10.37 -1.62
CA ARG A 308 8.63 9.21 -1.54
C ARG A 308 9.53 9.33 -0.31
N ILE A 309 9.71 8.22 0.40
CA ILE A 309 10.61 8.10 1.57
C ILE A 309 11.66 7.04 1.26
N THR A 310 12.83 7.49 0.79
CA THR A 310 13.90 6.63 0.28
C THR A 310 14.37 5.60 1.31
N ALA A 311 14.44 5.98 2.59
CA ALA A 311 14.85 5.06 3.66
C ALA A 311 13.91 3.85 3.78
N ILE A 312 12.60 4.05 3.63
CA ILE A 312 11.61 2.96 3.65
C ILE A 312 11.74 2.12 2.39
N GLU A 313 11.92 2.75 1.23
CA GLU A 313 12.08 2.04 -0.04
C GLU A 313 13.33 1.17 -0.08
N ALA A 314 14.41 1.60 0.56
CA ALA A 314 15.61 0.78 0.71
C ALA A 314 15.34 -0.49 1.54
N GLU A 315 14.55 -0.40 2.62
CA GLU A 315 14.15 -1.59 3.39
C GLU A 315 13.17 -2.49 2.61
N ILE A 316 12.27 -1.90 1.83
CA ILE A 316 11.38 -2.66 0.91
C ILE A 316 12.24 -3.44 -0.09
N LEU A 317 13.25 -2.81 -0.69
CA LEU A 317 14.17 -3.48 -1.61
C LEU A 317 14.92 -4.62 -0.93
N ALA A 318 15.39 -4.42 0.30
CA ALA A 318 16.04 -5.48 1.09
C ALA A 318 15.08 -6.65 1.38
N CYS A 319 13.81 -6.38 1.65
CA CYS A 319 12.78 -7.40 1.82
C CYS A 319 12.48 -8.15 0.51
N GLN A 320 12.41 -7.45 -0.62
CA GLN A 320 12.22 -8.07 -1.94
C GLN A 320 13.40 -8.98 -2.32
N ASN A 321 14.61 -8.55 -2.02
CA ASN A 321 15.81 -9.39 -2.20
C ASN A 321 15.79 -10.66 -1.34
N ALA A 322 15.13 -10.62 -0.19
CA ALA A 322 14.87 -11.80 0.64
C ALA A 322 13.73 -12.68 0.09
N GLY A 323 12.98 -12.22 -0.91
CA GLY A 323 11.88 -12.96 -1.56
C GLY A 323 10.48 -12.58 -1.10
N ILE A 324 10.31 -11.50 -0.32
CA ILE A 324 9.00 -11.00 0.13
C ILE A 324 8.37 -10.19 -1.01
N ILE A 325 7.12 -10.51 -1.35
CA ILE A 325 6.35 -9.81 -2.36
C ILE A 325 5.63 -8.63 -1.71
N PHE A 326 5.56 -7.48 -2.39
CA PHE A 326 4.89 -6.29 -1.92
C PHE A 326 3.77 -5.87 -2.87
N THR A 327 2.61 -5.56 -2.30
CA THR A 327 1.54 -4.82 -2.96
C THR A 327 1.39 -3.48 -2.25
N GLY A 328 1.04 -2.44 -2.98
CA GLY A 328 0.88 -1.10 -2.41
C GLY A 328 -0.23 -0.31 -3.08
N ALA A 329 -1.01 0.40 -2.29
CA ALA A 329 -2.02 1.33 -2.79
C ALA A 329 -1.36 2.49 -3.54
N ALA A 330 -1.95 2.88 -4.68
CA ALA A 330 -1.41 3.96 -5.51
C ALA A 330 -1.57 5.36 -4.87
N GLY A 331 -2.53 5.50 -3.95
CA GLY A 331 -2.94 6.77 -3.34
C GLY A 331 -4.27 7.31 -3.88
N ASN A 332 -4.88 8.22 -3.11
CA ASN A 332 -6.25 8.70 -3.34
C ASN A 332 -6.31 10.20 -3.66
N GLN A 333 -5.23 10.77 -4.19
CA GLN A 333 -5.09 12.20 -4.44
C GLN A 333 -5.49 12.59 -5.88
N ALA A 334 -5.96 11.64 -6.70
CA ALA A 334 -6.24 11.82 -8.14
C ALA A 334 -5.00 12.29 -8.94
N MET A 335 -3.81 12.00 -8.47
CA MET A 335 -2.55 12.46 -9.05
C MET A 335 -2.01 11.50 -10.10
N LYS A 336 -1.34 12.06 -11.11
CA LYS A 336 -0.51 11.26 -12.01
C LYS A 336 0.75 10.81 -11.28
N CYS A 337 1.04 9.52 -11.31
CA CYS A 337 2.29 8.92 -10.86
C CYS A 337 3.11 8.53 -12.08
N ASP A 338 4.19 9.25 -12.34
CA ASP A 338 5.06 9.03 -13.47
C ASP A 338 6.24 8.13 -13.10
N VAL A 339 6.98 7.68 -14.08
CA VAL A 339 8.18 6.85 -13.94
C VAL A 339 9.45 7.66 -14.26
N PRO A 340 10.64 7.24 -13.79
CA PRO A 340 11.89 7.90 -14.17
C PRO A 340 12.02 8.06 -15.67
N GLY A 341 12.32 9.28 -16.12
CA GLY A 341 12.38 9.65 -17.54
C GLY A 341 11.04 10.09 -18.15
N GLY A 342 9.92 9.95 -17.44
CA GLY A 342 8.63 10.48 -17.87
C GLY A 342 8.59 12.00 -17.80
N THR A 343 7.70 12.60 -18.60
CA THR A 343 7.60 14.06 -18.79
C THR A 343 7.33 14.81 -17.48
N ASP A 344 6.55 14.21 -16.58
CA ASP A 344 6.10 14.85 -15.35
C ASP A 344 6.90 14.41 -14.12
N TYR A 345 7.78 13.42 -14.25
CA TYR A 345 8.49 12.81 -13.11
C TYR A 345 9.27 13.81 -12.26
N ASN A 346 9.78 14.87 -12.87
CA ASN A 346 10.60 15.90 -12.22
C ASN A 346 9.82 17.16 -11.88
N ASN A 347 8.51 17.17 -12.02
CA ASN A 347 7.68 18.29 -11.55
C ASN A 347 7.70 18.32 -10.01
N TYR A 348 7.89 19.51 -9.44
CA TYR A 348 7.95 19.68 -7.98
C TYR A 348 7.32 20.98 -7.52
N TRP A 349 6.88 21.02 -6.29
CA TRP A 349 6.59 22.23 -5.54
C TRP A 349 7.77 22.62 -4.67
N ILE A 350 7.87 23.91 -4.40
CA ILE A 350 8.82 24.47 -3.43
C ILE A 350 8.04 25.13 -2.29
N ASP A 351 8.56 24.99 -1.08
CA ASP A 351 8.06 25.70 0.10
C ASP A 351 8.83 27.01 0.35
N ASN A 352 8.51 27.70 1.44
CA ASN A 352 9.18 28.93 1.85
C ASN A 352 10.65 28.73 2.29
N THR A 353 11.11 27.49 2.42
CA THR A 353 12.51 27.14 2.72
C THR A 353 13.28 26.70 1.46
N ASN A 354 12.66 26.75 0.27
CA ASN A 354 13.12 26.22 -1.00
C ASN A 354 13.29 24.68 -1.03
N ALA A 355 12.69 23.94 -0.11
CA ALA A 355 12.65 22.48 -0.19
C ALA A 355 11.75 22.04 -1.36
N LYS A 356 12.21 21.01 -2.09
CA LYS A 356 11.51 20.50 -3.27
C LYS A 356 10.70 19.27 -2.95
N TYR A 357 9.45 19.25 -3.40
CA TYR A 357 8.49 18.17 -3.20
C TYR A 357 7.95 17.69 -4.54
N TYR A 358 8.37 16.49 -4.96
CA TYR A 358 8.05 15.93 -6.27
C TYR A 358 6.69 15.24 -6.26
N TYR A 359 5.66 15.88 -6.72
CA TYR A 359 4.27 15.44 -6.59
C TYR A 359 3.80 14.42 -7.65
N HIS A 360 4.60 14.17 -8.70
CA HIS A 360 4.30 13.15 -9.71
C HIS A 360 5.11 11.85 -9.53
N ARG A 361 5.77 11.66 -8.41
CA ARG A 361 6.54 10.44 -8.16
C ARG A 361 5.77 9.37 -7.39
N GLY A 362 4.52 9.65 -7.04
CA GLY A 362 3.68 8.79 -6.21
C GLY A 362 4.08 8.79 -4.74
N THR A 363 3.55 7.85 -3.98
CA THR A 363 3.78 7.73 -2.53
C THR A 363 4.49 6.43 -2.18
N THR A 364 5.38 6.46 -1.18
CA THR A 364 5.91 5.26 -0.54
C THR A 364 4.81 4.66 0.36
N PRO A 365 4.59 3.31 0.36
CA PRO A 365 5.34 2.28 -0.37
C PRO A 365 4.83 1.99 -1.79
N GLY A 366 3.62 2.40 -2.16
CA GLY A 366 2.95 2.00 -3.40
C GLY A 366 3.78 2.26 -4.66
N ALA A 367 4.48 3.42 -4.72
CA ALA A 367 5.31 3.78 -5.86
C ALA A 367 6.76 3.26 -5.79
N ALA A 368 7.17 2.55 -4.72
CA ALA A 368 8.51 2.00 -4.61
C ALA A 368 8.80 0.95 -5.71
N THR A 369 10.05 0.85 -6.12
CA THR A 369 10.47 -0.08 -7.17
C THR A 369 10.15 -1.52 -6.79
N GLY A 370 9.58 -2.29 -7.71
CA GLY A 370 9.23 -3.71 -7.50
C GLY A 370 7.99 -3.96 -6.64
N VAL A 371 7.40 -2.93 -6.03
CA VAL A 371 6.09 -3.03 -5.39
C VAL A 371 5.01 -3.05 -6.48
N ILE A 372 4.04 -3.95 -6.37
CA ILE A 372 2.88 -3.98 -7.26
C ILE A 372 1.98 -2.79 -6.89
N CYS A 373 2.03 -1.74 -7.69
CA CYS A 373 1.27 -0.50 -7.47
C CYS A 373 -0.16 -0.65 -7.98
N VAL A 374 -1.14 -0.47 -7.09
CA VAL A 374 -2.53 -0.79 -7.36
C VAL A 374 -3.40 0.45 -7.37
N GLY A 375 -3.97 0.77 -8.53
CA GLY A 375 -5.02 1.77 -8.71
C GLY A 375 -6.42 1.18 -8.45
N ALA A 376 -7.41 2.05 -8.26
CA ALA A 376 -8.79 1.66 -7.96
C ALA A 376 -9.75 1.88 -9.12
N THR A 377 -10.66 0.92 -9.35
CA THR A 377 -11.79 1.05 -10.28
C THR A 377 -13.10 1.28 -9.56
N SER A 378 -14.00 1.97 -10.27
CA SER A 378 -15.38 2.20 -9.86
C SER A 378 -16.25 0.95 -10.12
N TYR A 379 -17.29 0.78 -9.32
CA TYR A 379 -18.37 -0.17 -9.58
C TYR A 379 -19.38 0.33 -10.64
N ALA A 380 -19.31 1.61 -11.01
CA ALA A 380 -20.22 2.21 -11.97
C ALA A 380 -19.83 1.85 -13.42
N LEU A 381 -20.87 1.80 -14.28
CA LEU A 381 -20.69 1.54 -15.72
C LEU A 381 -20.72 2.83 -16.54
N PRO A 382 -19.93 2.89 -17.63
CA PRO A 382 -18.90 1.94 -18.02
C PRO A 382 -17.78 1.86 -17.00
N GLU A 383 -17.14 0.70 -16.87
CA GLU A 383 -16.01 0.54 -15.94
C GLU A 383 -14.91 1.57 -16.22
N HIS A 384 -14.43 2.21 -15.19
CA HIS A 384 -13.41 3.25 -15.29
C HIS A 384 -12.57 3.33 -14.01
N LYS A 385 -11.43 4.00 -14.10
CA LYS A 385 -10.67 4.40 -12.91
C LYS A 385 -11.54 5.34 -12.07
N ILE A 386 -11.68 5.06 -10.79
CA ILE A 386 -12.44 5.95 -9.90
C ILE A 386 -11.75 7.30 -9.72
N SER A 387 -12.52 8.36 -9.55
CA SER A 387 -12.04 9.76 -9.59
C SER A 387 -10.85 10.04 -8.65
N PHE A 388 -10.88 9.53 -7.44
CA PHE A 388 -9.83 9.78 -6.45
C PHE A 388 -8.53 8.98 -6.71
N SER A 389 -8.60 7.84 -7.43
CA SER A 389 -7.42 6.99 -7.60
C SER A 389 -6.30 7.72 -8.32
N ASN A 390 -5.10 7.62 -7.77
CA ASN A 390 -3.91 7.97 -8.51
C ASN A 390 -3.80 7.12 -9.78
N THR A 391 -3.09 7.64 -10.78
CA THR A 391 -3.03 7.10 -12.14
C THR A 391 -1.63 7.30 -12.73
N GLY A 392 -1.45 7.03 -14.02
CA GLY A 392 -0.18 7.27 -14.72
C GLY A 392 0.72 6.04 -14.84
N PRO A 393 1.88 6.17 -15.53
CA PRO A 393 2.72 5.04 -15.94
C PRO A 393 3.26 4.16 -14.81
N ARG A 394 3.26 4.69 -13.55
CA ARG A 394 3.72 3.91 -12.39
C ARG A 394 2.69 2.89 -11.90
N ILE A 395 1.44 3.01 -12.31
CA ILE A 395 0.39 2.06 -11.89
C ILE A 395 0.57 0.75 -12.67
N ASP A 396 0.73 -0.35 -11.94
CA ASP A 396 0.94 -1.67 -12.54
C ASP A 396 -0.38 -2.36 -12.92
N ILE A 397 -1.42 -2.16 -12.09
CA ILE A 397 -2.72 -2.81 -12.23
C ILE A 397 -3.81 -1.97 -11.57
N PHE A 398 -5.03 -2.02 -12.10
CA PHE A 398 -6.21 -1.52 -11.44
C PHE A 398 -7.04 -2.67 -10.89
N ALA A 399 -7.66 -2.46 -9.71
CA ALA A 399 -8.54 -3.45 -9.09
C ALA A 399 -9.78 -2.77 -8.49
N PRO A 400 -10.86 -3.52 -8.26
CA PRO A 400 -12.05 -2.98 -7.60
C PRO A 400 -11.71 -2.32 -6.26
N GLY A 401 -12.04 -1.02 -6.15
CA GLY A 401 -11.70 -0.21 -4.98
C GLY A 401 -12.80 0.73 -4.52
N SER A 402 -14.01 0.63 -5.10
CA SER A 402 -15.18 1.41 -4.70
C SER A 402 -16.24 0.51 -4.10
N ALA A 403 -16.86 0.93 -3.01
CA ALA A 403 -17.89 0.20 -2.26
C ALA A 403 -17.49 -1.25 -1.94
N ILE A 404 -16.26 -1.44 -1.49
CA ILE A 404 -15.72 -2.77 -1.17
C ILE A 404 -16.07 -3.14 0.26
N MET A 405 -16.78 -4.27 0.40
CA MET A 405 -17.17 -4.82 1.69
C MET A 405 -15.98 -5.52 2.36
N GLY A 406 -15.79 -5.24 3.65
CA GLY A 406 -14.79 -5.88 4.49
C GLY A 406 -15.12 -5.78 5.97
N ALA A 407 -14.37 -6.47 6.82
CA ALA A 407 -14.49 -6.40 8.27
C ALA A 407 -14.29 -4.96 8.79
N TYR A 408 -14.96 -4.59 9.87
CA TYR A 408 -14.80 -3.27 10.48
C TYR A 408 -15.02 -3.28 11.99
N LEU A 409 -14.58 -2.20 12.69
CA LEU A 409 -14.59 -2.11 14.15
C LEU A 409 -15.97 -2.02 14.76
N ASN A 410 -16.73 -1.03 14.32
CA ASN A 410 -18.02 -0.70 14.91
C ASN A 410 -18.82 0.30 14.05
N LYS A 411 -19.91 0.78 14.64
CA LYS A 411 -20.96 1.63 14.08
C LYS A 411 -20.59 3.07 13.72
N VAL A 412 -19.32 3.47 13.71
CA VAL A 412 -18.95 4.89 13.55
C VAL A 412 -19.34 5.44 12.17
N TYR A 413 -19.48 4.56 11.19
CA TYR A 413 -19.98 4.90 9.86
C TYR A 413 -21.33 4.20 9.62
N ALA A 414 -22.28 4.56 10.44
CA ALA A 414 -23.55 3.83 10.66
C ALA A 414 -24.41 3.56 9.42
N ASP A 415 -24.22 4.31 8.34
CA ASP A 415 -25.11 4.23 7.17
C ASP A 415 -24.82 3.04 6.24
N VAL A 416 -23.67 2.38 6.42
CA VAL A 416 -23.21 1.28 5.55
C VAL A 416 -22.65 0.08 6.29
N ALA A 417 -22.58 0.13 7.62
CA ALA A 417 -22.12 -0.99 8.42
C ALA A 417 -23.25 -2.03 8.60
N VAL A 418 -22.92 -3.26 8.34
CA VAL A 418 -23.83 -4.41 8.53
C VAL A 418 -23.30 -5.27 9.66
N VAL A 419 -24.18 -5.69 10.56
CA VAL A 419 -23.81 -6.64 11.62
C VAL A 419 -23.40 -7.96 10.99
N ASP A 420 -22.20 -8.44 11.31
CA ASP A 420 -21.80 -9.79 10.98
C ASP A 420 -22.49 -10.75 11.95
N SER A 421 -23.51 -11.43 11.46
CA SER A 421 -24.34 -12.31 12.26
C SER A 421 -23.67 -13.63 12.65
N ARG A 422 -22.47 -13.91 12.10
CA ARG A 422 -21.71 -15.08 12.51
C ARG A 422 -21.17 -14.88 13.92
N SER A 423 -21.50 -15.80 14.82
CA SER A 423 -20.92 -15.78 16.16
C SER A 423 -19.45 -16.19 16.06
N GLY A 424 -18.54 -15.23 16.12
CA GLY A 424 -17.13 -15.54 16.27
C GLY A 424 -16.92 -16.41 17.53
N ASN A 425 -16.05 -17.39 17.46
CA ASN A 425 -15.61 -18.12 18.65
C ASN A 425 -14.71 -17.23 19.49
N ILE A 426 -15.30 -16.21 20.11
CA ILE A 426 -14.64 -15.23 20.92
C ILE A 426 -14.54 -15.85 22.31
N SER A 427 -13.38 -16.22 22.69
CA SER A 427 -13.10 -17.01 23.87
C SER A 427 -13.48 -16.38 25.20
N THR A 428 -13.97 -15.12 25.29
CA THR A 428 -14.14 -14.48 26.61
C THR A 428 -15.19 -13.37 26.71
N SER A 429 -15.83 -12.93 25.63
CA SER A 429 -16.87 -11.89 25.73
C SER A 429 -18.03 -12.20 24.82
N THR A 430 -19.14 -12.58 25.41
CA THR A 430 -20.41 -12.94 24.75
C THR A 430 -21.17 -11.76 24.18
N THR A 431 -20.57 -10.56 24.16
CA THR A 431 -21.26 -9.29 23.82
C THR A 431 -20.61 -8.49 22.70
N ALA A 432 -19.49 -8.93 22.11
CA ALA A 432 -18.88 -8.20 21.02
C ALA A 432 -19.68 -8.37 19.73
N THR A 433 -20.16 -7.26 19.18
CA THR A 433 -20.81 -7.21 17.87
C THR A 433 -19.76 -6.86 16.83
N PHE A 434 -19.64 -7.68 15.81
CA PHE A 434 -18.76 -7.45 14.67
C PHE A 434 -19.52 -6.85 13.50
N TYR A 435 -18.84 -6.06 12.73
CA TYR A 435 -19.43 -5.35 11.59
C TYR A 435 -18.65 -5.58 10.31
N LEU A 436 -19.37 -5.58 9.21
CA LEU A 436 -18.85 -5.41 7.86
C LEU A 436 -19.17 -4.00 7.39
N ASN A 437 -18.26 -3.36 6.69
CA ASN A 437 -18.46 -2.02 6.15
C ASN A 437 -17.98 -1.91 4.71
N LYS A 438 -18.64 -1.07 3.91
CA LYS A 438 -18.22 -0.72 2.55
C LYS A 438 -17.38 0.53 2.58
N ILE A 439 -16.20 0.44 2.03
CA ILE A 439 -15.25 1.56 1.98
C ILE A 439 -14.72 1.72 0.55
N ASP A 440 -14.38 2.96 0.21
CA ASP A 440 -13.73 3.33 -1.05
C ASP A 440 -12.25 3.59 -0.81
N GLY A 441 -11.41 3.23 -1.77
CA GLY A 441 -10.00 3.59 -1.75
C GLY A 441 -9.13 2.69 -2.63
N THR A 442 -7.97 3.21 -3.01
CA THR A 442 -6.88 2.35 -3.48
C THR A 442 -6.42 1.40 -2.38
N SER A 443 -6.72 1.75 -1.12
CA SER A 443 -6.55 0.89 0.05
C SER A 443 -7.39 -0.40 -0.02
N GLN A 444 -8.58 -0.36 -0.65
CA GLN A 444 -9.45 -1.51 -0.85
C GLN A 444 -9.12 -2.28 -2.13
N ALA A 445 -8.56 -1.59 -3.13
CA ALA A 445 -8.05 -2.22 -4.35
C ALA A 445 -6.77 -3.05 -4.12
N CYS A 446 -5.86 -2.53 -3.31
CA CYS A 446 -4.58 -3.18 -2.98
C CYS A 446 -4.76 -4.61 -2.41
N PRO A 447 -5.60 -4.85 -1.39
CA PRO A 447 -5.81 -6.18 -0.83
C PRO A 447 -6.49 -7.16 -1.79
N GLN A 448 -7.25 -6.71 -2.80
CA GLN A 448 -7.72 -7.60 -3.87
C GLN A 448 -6.54 -8.25 -4.58
N VAL A 449 -5.53 -7.44 -4.95
CA VAL A 449 -4.30 -7.94 -5.59
C VAL A 449 -3.50 -8.80 -4.61
N THR A 450 -3.37 -8.39 -3.35
CA THR A 450 -2.69 -9.18 -2.30
C THR A 450 -3.27 -10.59 -2.19
N GLY A 451 -4.60 -10.70 -2.15
CA GLY A 451 -5.28 -11.98 -2.04
C GLY A 451 -5.07 -12.87 -3.27
N VAL A 452 -5.14 -12.30 -4.48
CA VAL A 452 -4.84 -13.03 -5.73
C VAL A 452 -3.38 -13.49 -5.76
N VAL A 453 -2.43 -12.66 -5.33
CA VAL A 453 -1.01 -13.03 -5.21
C VAL A 453 -0.82 -14.17 -4.21
N ALA A 454 -1.51 -14.15 -3.08
CA ALA A 454 -1.44 -15.25 -2.11
C ALA A 454 -1.98 -16.56 -2.71
N CYS A 455 -3.08 -16.53 -3.46
CA CYS A 455 -3.58 -17.69 -4.20
C CYS A 455 -2.58 -18.18 -5.25
N LEU A 456 -1.93 -17.28 -5.99
CA LEU A 456 -0.87 -17.64 -6.94
C LEU A 456 0.28 -18.37 -6.23
N LEU A 457 0.73 -17.86 -5.12
CA LEU A 457 1.87 -18.42 -4.37
C LEU A 457 1.55 -19.76 -3.70
N GLN A 458 0.29 -20.07 -3.43
CA GLN A 458 -0.13 -21.42 -3.04
C GLN A 458 0.24 -22.45 -4.12
N SER A 459 0.06 -22.10 -5.38
CA SER A 459 0.38 -22.99 -6.52
C SER A 459 1.83 -22.86 -7.01
N ARG A 460 2.49 -21.72 -6.74
CA ARG A 460 3.83 -21.38 -7.21
C ARG A 460 4.69 -20.75 -6.11
N PRO A 461 4.94 -21.46 -5.00
CA PRO A 461 5.62 -20.90 -3.82
C PRO A 461 7.07 -20.47 -4.07
N TRP A 462 7.67 -20.88 -5.18
CA TRP A 462 9.05 -20.54 -5.59
C TRP A 462 9.15 -19.24 -6.39
N TYR A 463 8.03 -18.60 -6.76
CA TYR A 463 8.06 -17.36 -7.53
C TYR A 463 8.74 -16.24 -6.75
N LYS A 464 9.62 -15.51 -7.46
CA LYS A 464 10.29 -14.31 -6.97
C LYS A 464 9.40 -13.08 -7.17
N PRO A 465 9.65 -11.97 -6.45
CA PRO A 465 8.84 -10.76 -6.56
C PRO A 465 8.61 -10.29 -8.01
N TRP A 466 9.65 -10.26 -8.83
CA TRP A 466 9.54 -9.84 -10.23
C TRP A 466 8.68 -10.81 -11.08
N GLN A 467 8.70 -12.11 -10.78
CA GLN A 467 7.87 -13.11 -11.49
C GLN A 467 6.40 -12.94 -11.13
N VAL A 468 6.11 -12.61 -9.88
CA VAL A 468 4.75 -12.32 -9.42
C VAL A 468 4.22 -11.05 -10.08
N LEU A 469 5.01 -9.97 -10.10
CA LEU A 469 4.64 -8.72 -10.77
C LEU A 469 4.36 -8.97 -12.26
N GLN A 470 5.24 -9.71 -12.95
CA GLN A 470 5.05 -10.02 -14.35
C GLN A 470 3.79 -10.85 -14.56
N TRP A 471 3.56 -11.88 -13.73
CA TRP A 471 2.38 -12.72 -13.83
C TRP A 471 1.08 -11.92 -13.67
N ILE A 472 1.01 -11.00 -12.70
CA ILE A 472 -0.16 -10.13 -12.50
C ILE A 472 -0.42 -9.28 -13.76
N LYS A 473 0.62 -8.74 -14.36
CA LYS A 473 0.52 -7.91 -15.57
C LYS A 473 0.10 -8.71 -16.81
N ASP A 474 0.57 -9.94 -16.94
CA ASP A 474 0.31 -10.80 -18.10
C ASP A 474 -1.09 -11.43 -18.08
N ASN A 475 -1.63 -11.66 -16.88
CA ASN A 475 -2.97 -12.24 -16.72
C ASN A 475 -4.07 -11.17 -16.55
N ALA A 476 -3.72 -9.89 -16.52
CA ALA A 476 -4.69 -8.81 -16.42
C ALA A 476 -5.63 -8.77 -17.62
N LEU A 477 -6.86 -8.32 -17.39
CA LEU A 477 -7.73 -7.90 -18.49
C LEU A 477 -7.19 -6.59 -19.06
N VAL A 478 -7.13 -6.50 -20.39
CA VAL A 478 -6.60 -5.33 -21.07
C VAL A 478 -7.70 -4.54 -21.75
N ASN A 479 -7.60 -3.20 -21.75
CA ASN A 479 -8.51 -2.29 -22.42
C ASN A 479 -9.99 -2.43 -21.98
N THR A 480 -10.22 -2.78 -20.72
CA THR A 480 -11.57 -2.89 -20.16
C THR A 480 -12.06 -1.59 -19.52
N LEU A 481 -11.15 -0.70 -19.13
CA LEU A 481 -11.49 0.56 -18.48
C LEU A 481 -11.74 1.65 -19.51
N SER A 482 -12.86 2.35 -19.36
CA SER A 482 -13.17 3.53 -20.17
C SER A 482 -12.28 4.71 -19.77
N GLU A 483 -11.67 5.36 -20.76
CA GLU A 483 -10.90 6.59 -20.58
C GLU A 483 -11.73 7.86 -20.81
N THR A 484 -12.94 7.71 -21.37
CA THR A 484 -13.83 8.81 -21.74
C THR A 484 -15.01 9.00 -20.80
N TYR A 485 -15.16 8.10 -19.81
CA TYR A 485 -16.24 8.25 -18.84
C TYR A 485 -15.93 9.34 -17.82
N TYR A 486 -16.78 10.35 -17.81
CA TYR A 486 -16.74 11.46 -16.88
C TYR A 486 -17.98 11.40 -16.01
N GLY A 487 -17.81 11.05 -14.75
CA GLY A 487 -18.92 10.89 -13.78
C GLY A 487 -19.60 12.22 -13.45
N GLY A 488 -20.42 12.75 -14.36
CA GLY A 488 -21.24 13.94 -14.15
C GLY A 488 -20.52 15.29 -14.28
N ALA A 489 -21.30 16.36 -14.43
CA ALA A 489 -20.79 17.73 -14.52
C ALA A 489 -20.05 18.13 -13.23
N GLY A 490 -18.73 18.24 -13.29
CA GLY A 490 -17.86 18.59 -12.15
C GLY A 490 -16.69 17.62 -11.90
N TYR A 491 -16.69 16.43 -12.50
CA TYR A 491 -15.62 15.43 -12.30
C TYR A 491 -14.76 15.16 -13.54
N VAL A 492 -14.80 16.05 -14.51
CA VAL A 492 -14.24 15.88 -15.87
C VAL A 492 -12.73 15.60 -15.92
N GLN A 493 -11.99 15.89 -14.86
CA GLN A 493 -10.53 15.92 -14.91
C GLN A 493 -9.84 14.65 -14.37
N PHE A 494 -10.56 13.79 -13.70
CA PHE A 494 -9.94 12.71 -12.90
C PHE A 494 -10.12 11.31 -13.48
N ALA A 495 -10.81 11.17 -14.60
CA ALA A 495 -11.24 9.88 -15.13
C ALA A 495 -10.19 9.16 -16.00
N GLY A 496 -9.27 9.89 -16.62
CA GLY A 496 -8.31 9.32 -17.56
C GLY A 496 -7.18 8.51 -16.89
N LEU A 497 -6.64 7.55 -17.63
CA LEU A 497 -5.52 6.72 -17.18
C LEU A 497 -4.16 7.43 -17.25
N GLN A 498 -4.06 8.54 -17.97
CA GLN A 498 -2.87 9.41 -18.06
C GLN A 498 -1.55 8.65 -18.33
N GLY A 499 -1.61 7.66 -19.22
CA GLY A 499 -0.46 6.83 -19.54
C GLY A 499 -0.28 5.59 -18.67
N ALA A 500 -1.17 5.35 -17.70
CA ALA A 500 -1.24 4.05 -17.05
C ALA A 500 -1.65 2.98 -18.06
N ALA A 501 -1.07 1.79 -17.93
CA ALA A 501 -1.54 0.66 -18.70
C ALA A 501 -3.00 0.35 -18.34
N ASN A 502 -3.88 0.24 -19.35
CA ASN A 502 -5.28 -0.15 -19.15
C ASN A 502 -5.34 -1.66 -18.85
N LYS A 503 -4.98 -2.00 -17.61
CA LYS A 503 -4.90 -3.35 -17.08
C LYS A 503 -5.73 -3.47 -15.82
N GLN A 504 -6.67 -4.41 -15.81
CA GLN A 504 -7.54 -4.67 -14.67
C GLN A 504 -7.28 -6.06 -14.10
N LEU A 505 -7.32 -6.17 -12.77
CA LEU A 505 -7.11 -7.41 -12.05
C LEU A 505 -8.02 -8.52 -12.57
N TYR A 506 -7.43 -9.66 -12.89
CA TYR A 506 -8.13 -10.88 -13.24
C TYR A 506 -7.46 -12.09 -12.60
N GLN A 507 -8.27 -12.97 -12.04
CA GLN A 507 -7.81 -14.20 -11.40
C GLN A 507 -8.28 -15.39 -12.24
N PRO A 508 -7.38 -16.01 -13.02
CA PRO A 508 -7.74 -17.06 -13.95
C PRO A 508 -7.93 -18.44 -13.33
N PHE A 509 -7.62 -18.65 -12.05
CA PHE A 509 -7.62 -19.97 -11.41
C PHE A 509 -9.01 -20.61 -11.24
N ASN A 510 -10.07 -19.86 -11.52
CA ASN A 510 -11.45 -20.37 -11.47
C ASN A 510 -11.95 -20.90 -12.81
N ASN A 511 -11.10 -20.90 -13.84
CA ASN A 511 -11.47 -21.50 -15.12
C ASN A 511 -11.51 -23.03 -14.97
N PRO A 512 -12.63 -23.72 -15.27
CA PRO A 512 -12.75 -25.18 -15.14
C PRO A 512 -11.90 -25.95 -16.15
N TYR A 513 -11.25 -25.28 -17.10
CA TYR A 513 -10.35 -25.93 -18.02
C TYR A 513 -8.97 -26.09 -17.37
N PRO A 514 -8.48 -27.34 -17.25
CA PRO A 514 -7.13 -27.57 -16.79
C PRO A 514 -6.15 -26.88 -17.74
N TRP A 515 -5.17 -26.19 -17.20
CA TRP A 515 -4.08 -25.55 -17.89
C TRP A 515 -3.48 -26.52 -18.90
N SER A 516 -3.67 -26.27 -20.18
CA SER A 516 -2.70 -26.75 -21.16
C SER A 516 -1.40 -26.02 -20.82
N ILE A 517 -0.46 -26.74 -20.24
CA ILE A 517 0.93 -26.32 -20.14
C ILE A 517 1.42 -26.24 -21.59
N THR A 518 1.22 -25.09 -22.24
CA THR A 518 2.06 -24.76 -23.38
C THR A 518 3.41 -24.43 -22.79
N SER A 519 4.26 -25.46 -22.77
CA SER A 519 5.68 -25.34 -22.60
C SER A 519 6.19 -24.28 -23.60
N GLY A 520 6.53 -23.12 -23.09
CA GLY A 520 7.33 -22.12 -23.75
C GLY A 520 8.54 -21.87 -22.86
N PHE A 521 9.66 -22.41 -23.32
CA PHE A 521 10.98 -22.15 -22.75
C PHE A 521 11.34 -20.67 -22.79
#